data_c00a4c0b8a8f733b548666d7cd46d8d7
#
_entry.id   c00a4c0b8a8f733b548666d7cd46d8d7
#
_cell.length_a   1.000
_cell.length_b   1.000
_cell.length_c   1.000
_cell.angle_alpha   90.00
_cell.angle_beta   90.00
_cell.angle_gamma   90.00
#
_symmetry.space_group_name_H-M   'P 1'
#
loop_
_entity.id
_entity.type
_entity.pdbx_description
1 polymer ?
#
loop_
_entity_poly.entity_id
_entity_poly.type
_entity_poly.pdbx_seq_one_letter_code
_entity_poly.pdbx_strand_id
1 'polypeptide(L)'
;MPEIYIEENGYYSIDCTAAVWSTNCIHDYYQDAGHKYGEIGFLKDTDFVIESDKAIYLVEYKNANVPGAAKPDAFRPEKDIILNKVAEKYFDTLHCLHLLGKNKPKKYIYVLEYPNGNSTSRLMIRNLLQKKLPFRLQTQLSAGKVRLIDE
;
A
#
# COMPACT_ATOMS: atom_id res chain seq x y z
N MET A 1 12.02 19.31 0.57
CA MET A 1 11.14 19.45 -0.61
C MET A 1 9.78 18.84 -0.28
N PRO A 2 8.68 19.58 -0.48
CA PRO A 2 7.36 18.96 -0.37
C PRO A 2 7.20 17.92 -1.47
N GLU A 3 6.76 16.73 -1.09
CA GLU A 3 6.52 15.66 -2.05
C GLU A 3 5.05 15.27 -2.01
N ILE A 4 4.40 15.45 -3.15
CA ILE A 4 3.04 14.99 -3.37
C ILE A 4 3.10 13.98 -4.51
N TYR A 5 2.76 12.74 -4.20
CA TYR A 5 2.70 11.69 -5.19
C TYR A 5 1.29 11.59 -5.75
N ILE A 6 1.18 11.46 -7.06
CA ILE A 6 -0.09 11.31 -7.75
C ILE A 6 -0.13 9.90 -8.33
N GLU A 7 -1.19 9.18 -8.05
CA GLU A 7 -1.40 7.83 -8.57
C GLU A 7 -1.50 7.90 -10.10
N GLU A 8 -1.08 6.83 -10.75
CA GLU A 8 -0.95 6.69 -12.20
C GLU A 8 -2.13 7.24 -13.00
N ASN A 9 -3.36 6.99 -12.54
CA ASN A 9 -4.57 7.45 -13.23
C ASN A 9 -5.05 8.83 -12.77
N GLY A 10 -4.38 9.46 -11.81
CA GLY A 10 -4.69 10.80 -11.35
C GLY A 10 -5.87 10.92 -10.40
N TYR A 11 -6.44 9.81 -9.95
CA TYR A 11 -7.62 9.81 -9.05
C TYR A 11 -7.28 9.81 -7.57
N TYR A 12 -6.02 9.69 -7.24
CA TYR A 12 -5.56 9.66 -5.85
C TYR A 12 -4.22 10.35 -5.75
N SER A 13 -4.07 11.15 -4.71
CA SER A 13 -2.78 11.74 -4.38
C SER A 13 -2.51 11.58 -2.90
N ILE A 14 -1.23 11.56 -2.55
CA ILE A 14 -0.80 11.48 -1.16
C ILE A 14 0.24 12.57 -0.91
N ASP A 15 0.02 13.35 0.13
CA ASP A 15 0.91 14.45 0.52
C ASP A 15 1.89 13.94 1.60
N CYS A 16 3.14 13.83 1.22
CA CYS A 16 4.21 13.35 2.08
C CYS A 16 5.13 14.48 2.56
N THR A 17 4.66 15.74 2.47
CA THR A 17 5.47 16.91 2.85
C THR A 17 6.03 16.83 4.26
N ALA A 18 5.27 16.29 5.21
CA ALA A 18 5.67 16.18 6.62
C ALA A 18 6.42 14.88 6.93
N ALA A 19 6.65 14.03 5.94
CA ALA A 19 7.34 12.76 6.15
C ALA A 19 8.85 12.96 6.33
N VAL A 20 9.46 12.07 7.10
CA VAL A 20 10.91 11.99 7.23
C VAL A 20 11.51 11.46 5.93
N TRP A 21 10.83 10.51 5.31
CA TRP A 21 11.23 9.89 4.06
C TRP A 21 10.01 9.30 3.37
N SER A 22 9.98 9.31 2.06
CA SER A 22 8.88 8.72 1.30
C SER A 22 9.33 8.31 -0.10
N THR A 23 8.58 7.37 -0.69
CA THR A 23 8.78 6.98 -2.08
C THR A 23 7.48 6.42 -2.67
N ASN A 24 7.31 6.60 -3.96
CA ASN A 24 6.27 5.92 -4.74
C ASN A 24 6.84 4.76 -5.57
N CYS A 25 8.10 4.41 -5.34
CA CYS A 25 8.80 3.39 -6.13
C CYS A 25 9.90 2.74 -5.27
N ILE A 26 9.48 1.94 -4.27
CA ILE A 26 10.43 1.34 -3.33
C ILE A 26 11.43 0.42 -4.02
N HIS A 27 11.07 -0.22 -5.14
CA HIS A 27 11.97 -1.10 -5.86
C HIS A 27 13.17 -0.37 -6.47
N ASP A 28 13.13 0.95 -6.65
CA ASP A 28 14.29 1.72 -7.09
C ASP A 28 15.44 1.64 -6.09
N TYR A 29 15.12 1.56 -4.80
CA TYR A 29 16.10 1.40 -3.74
C TYR A 29 16.75 0.02 -3.76
N TYR A 30 16.05 -0.97 -4.30
CA TYR A 30 16.60 -2.29 -4.51
C TYR A 30 17.71 -2.25 -5.58
N GLN A 31 17.54 -1.42 -6.60
CA GLN A 31 18.53 -1.20 -7.64
C GLN A 31 19.79 -0.55 -7.07
N ASP A 32 19.63 0.42 -6.16
CA ASP A 32 20.73 1.10 -5.49
C ASP A 32 21.58 0.15 -4.64
N ALA A 33 21.02 -0.97 -4.22
CA ALA A 33 21.75 -2.03 -3.52
C ALA A 33 22.55 -2.95 -4.49
N GLY A 34 22.71 -2.56 -5.75
CA GLY A 34 23.49 -3.29 -6.74
C GLY A 34 22.67 -4.17 -7.67
N HIS A 35 21.36 -4.14 -7.58
CA HIS A 35 20.46 -4.93 -8.43
C HIS A 35 19.61 -4.02 -9.29
N LYS A 36 19.39 -4.40 -10.54
CA LYS A 36 18.43 -3.72 -11.41
C LYS A 36 17.03 -4.32 -11.21
N TYR A 37 16.02 -3.47 -11.15
CA TYR A 37 14.64 -3.93 -10.98
C TYR A 37 14.25 -5.01 -11.98
N GLY A 38 14.64 -4.87 -13.25
CA GLY A 38 14.36 -5.86 -14.29
C GLY A 38 14.97 -7.23 -14.01
N GLU A 39 16.02 -7.32 -13.18
CA GLU A 39 16.60 -8.58 -12.76
C GLU A 39 15.82 -9.25 -11.64
N ILE A 40 15.01 -8.46 -10.91
CA ILE A 40 14.21 -8.92 -9.78
C ILE A 40 12.71 -8.61 -10.06
N GLY A 41 12.27 -8.82 -11.29
CA GLY A 41 10.92 -8.48 -11.74
C GLY A 41 9.80 -9.27 -11.07
N PHE A 42 10.13 -10.29 -10.28
CA PHE A 42 9.14 -11.02 -9.48
C PHE A 42 8.77 -10.31 -8.18
N LEU A 43 9.53 -9.29 -7.76
CA LEU A 43 9.21 -8.54 -6.55
C LEU A 43 8.01 -7.62 -6.81
N LYS A 44 7.09 -7.63 -5.85
CA LYS A 44 5.90 -6.78 -5.86
C LYS A 44 5.99 -5.83 -4.69
N ASP A 45 5.71 -4.56 -4.93
CA ASP A 45 5.79 -3.53 -3.90
C ASP A 45 4.48 -2.78 -3.75
N THR A 46 4.30 -2.15 -2.60
CA THR A 46 3.17 -1.25 -2.37
C THR A 46 3.35 0.04 -3.17
N ASP A 47 2.24 0.70 -3.47
CA ASP A 47 2.26 1.92 -4.30
C ASP A 47 3.05 3.04 -3.65
N PHE A 48 2.94 3.20 -2.32
CA PHE A 48 3.64 4.25 -1.59
C PHE A 48 4.22 3.70 -0.29
N VAL A 49 5.38 4.23 0.11
CA VAL A 49 5.98 3.96 1.42
C VAL A 49 6.35 5.30 2.05
N ILE A 50 5.92 5.52 3.28
CA ILE A 50 6.07 6.79 3.96
C ILE A 50 6.61 6.55 5.36
N GLU A 51 7.74 7.15 5.67
CA GLU A 51 8.32 7.11 7.01
C GLU A 51 7.98 8.39 7.76
N SER A 52 7.33 8.25 8.90
CA SER A 52 7.14 9.32 9.87
C SER A 52 8.17 9.19 11.00
N ASP A 53 8.08 10.06 12.00
CA ASP A 53 8.98 9.97 13.16
C ASP A 53 8.85 8.63 13.90
N LYS A 54 7.66 8.04 13.93
CA LYS A 54 7.35 6.88 14.78
C LYS A 54 7.12 5.59 14.03
N ALA A 55 6.75 5.64 12.74
CA ALA A 55 6.30 4.47 12.01
C ALA A 55 6.61 4.57 10.52
N ILE A 56 6.50 3.44 9.85
CA ILE A 56 6.56 3.36 8.39
C ILE A 56 5.22 2.85 7.89
N TYR A 57 4.62 3.60 6.96
CA TYR A 57 3.33 3.28 6.37
C TYR A 57 3.54 2.71 4.99
N LEU A 58 3.00 1.52 4.77
CA LEU A 58 2.97 0.88 3.46
C LEU A 58 1.55 1.07 2.92
N VAL A 59 1.42 1.78 1.81
CA VAL A 59 0.11 2.17 1.27
C VAL A 59 -0.11 1.51 -0.08
N GLU A 60 -1.18 0.74 -0.20
CA GLU A 60 -1.64 0.15 -1.44
C GLU A 60 -2.96 0.79 -1.82
N TYR A 61 -3.09 1.16 -3.10
CA TYR A 61 -4.29 1.82 -3.61
C TYR A 61 -4.94 0.98 -4.71
N LYS A 62 -6.24 0.76 -4.58
CA LYS A 62 -7.05 0.14 -5.63
C LYS A 62 -8.37 0.89 -5.76
N ASN A 63 -8.72 1.23 -7.00
CA ASN A 63 -9.94 1.96 -7.28
C ASN A 63 -10.64 1.37 -8.52
N ALA A 64 -11.77 0.72 -8.31
CA ALA A 64 -12.62 0.18 -9.36
C ALA A 64 -13.76 1.13 -9.75
N ASN A 65 -13.82 2.33 -9.15
CA ASN A 65 -14.84 3.33 -9.47
C ASN A 65 -14.41 4.29 -10.59
N VAL A 66 -13.15 4.21 -11.04
CA VAL A 66 -12.64 5.14 -12.06
C VAL A 66 -13.30 4.92 -13.41
N PRO A 67 -13.54 5.97 -14.22
CA PRO A 67 -14.01 5.82 -15.58
C PRO A 67 -13.06 4.94 -16.40
N GLY A 68 -13.60 3.98 -17.14
CA GLY A 68 -12.81 3.06 -17.94
C GLY A 68 -12.24 1.87 -17.18
N ALA A 69 -12.55 1.71 -15.90
CA ALA A 69 -12.18 0.51 -15.16
C ALA A 69 -12.79 -0.72 -15.79
N ALA A 70 -11.98 -1.76 -16.01
CA ALA A 70 -12.46 -3.01 -16.62
C ALA A 70 -13.33 -3.77 -15.62
N LYS A 71 -14.60 -3.98 -16.00
CA LYS A 71 -15.59 -4.78 -15.24
C LYS A 71 -15.66 -4.39 -13.74
N PRO A 72 -15.96 -3.12 -13.41
CA PRO A 72 -15.98 -2.69 -12.01
C PRO A 72 -16.99 -3.46 -11.15
N ASP A 73 -18.14 -3.85 -11.74
CA ASP A 73 -19.17 -4.63 -11.03
C ASP A 73 -18.75 -6.07 -10.75
N ALA A 74 -17.75 -6.57 -11.45
CA ALA A 74 -17.18 -7.90 -11.25
C ALA A 74 -16.01 -7.91 -10.27
N PHE A 75 -15.58 -6.74 -9.81
CA PHE A 75 -14.48 -6.63 -8.84
C PHE A 75 -14.91 -7.14 -7.47
N ARG A 76 -14.17 -8.11 -6.96
CA ARG A 76 -14.45 -8.77 -5.67
C ARG A 76 -13.19 -8.71 -4.81
N PRO A 77 -12.96 -7.59 -4.08
CA PRO A 77 -11.74 -7.42 -3.28
C PRO A 77 -11.64 -8.42 -2.12
N GLU A 78 -12.74 -9.04 -1.72
CA GLU A 78 -12.78 -10.07 -0.68
C GLU A 78 -12.26 -11.43 -1.14
N LYS A 79 -12.06 -11.64 -2.42
CA LYS A 79 -11.58 -12.92 -2.93
C LYS A 79 -10.15 -13.21 -2.48
N ASP A 80 -9.90 -14.45 -2.16
CA ASP A 80 -8.62 -14.92 -1.65
C ASP A 80 -7.45 -14.60 -2.59
N ILE A 81 -7.65 -14.76 -3.89
CA ILE A 81 -6.61 -14.45 -4.88
C ILE A 81 -6.22 -12.97 -4.87
N ILE A 82 -7.19 -12.08 -4.66
CA ILE A 82 -6.93 -10.64 -4.57
C ILE A 82 -6.20 -10.31 -3.25
N LEU A 83 -6.69 -10.87 -2.14
CA LEU A 83 -6.09 -10.65 -0.83
C LEU A 83 -4.66 -11.20 -0.74
N ASN A 84 -4.40 -12.32 -1.39
CA ASN A 84 -3.04 -12.88 -1.47
C ASN A 84 -2.08 -11.93 -2.19
N LYS A 85 -2.52 -11.32 -3.28
CA LYS A 85 -1.70 -10.35 -4.03
C LYS A 85 -1.41 -9.10 -3.20
N VAL A 86 -2.38 -8.64 -2.44
CA VAL A 86 -2.21 -7.49 -1.53
C VAL A 86 -1.23 -7.84 -0.42
N ALA A 87 -1.35 -9.03 0.16
CA ALA A 87 -0.44 -9.50 1.20
C ALA A 87 1.01 -9.66 0.68
N GLU A 88 1.18 -10.20 -0.52
CA GLU A 88 2.50 -10.33 -1.16
C GLU A 88 3.21 -8.99 -1.26
N LYS A 89 2.49 -7.94 -1.63
CA LYS A 89 3.07 -6.60 -1.73
C LYS A 89 3.60 -6.12 -0.39
N TYR A 90 2.90 -6.43 0.69
CA TYR A 90 3.40 -6.11 2.03
C TYR A 90 4.71 -6.84 2.30
N PHE A 91 4.74 -8.16 2.09
CA PHE A 91 5.93 -8.96 2.43
C PHE A 91 7.14 -8.55 1.59
N ASP A 92 6.96 -8.31 0.31
CA ASP A 92 8.06 -7.90 -0.58
C ASP A 92 8.57 -6.51 -0.22
N THR A 93 7.68 -5.57 0.09
CA THR A 93 8.06 -4.23 0.54
C THR A 93 8.77 -4.28 1.89
N LEU A 94 8.26 -5.11 2.82
CA LEU A 94 8.87 -5.30 4.13
C LEU A 94 10.31 -5.82 4.00
N HIS A 95 10.53 -6.77 3.10
CA HIS A 95 11.85 -7.31 2.82
C HIS A 95 12.81 -6.21 2.34
N CYS A 96 12.37 -5.39 1.41
CA CYS A 96 13.16 -4.26 0.91
C CYS A 96 13.49 -3.26 2.03
N LEU A 97 12.50 -2.91 2.86
CA LEU A 97 12.71 -2.01 3.99
C LEU A 97 13.72 -2.57 5.00
N HIS A 98 13.67 -3.88 5.24
CA HIS A 98 14.64 -4.53 6.11
C HIS A 98 16.05 -4.39 5.59
N LEU A 99 16.26 -4.61 4.29
CA LEU A 99 17.57 -4.46 3.66
C LEU A 99 18.08 -3.01 3.71
N LEU A 100 17.18 -2.04 3.70
CA LEU A 100 17.53 -0.62 3.82
C LEU A 100 17.75 -0.17 5.27
N GLY A 101 17.60 -1.06 6.25
CA GLY A 101 17.76 -0.74 7.66
C GLY A 101 16.61 0.08 8.25
N LYS A 102 15.45 0.06 7.63
CA LYS A 102 14.25 0.77 8.08
C LYS A 102 13.50 -0.06 9.10
N ASN A 103 13.79 0.15 10.40
CA ASN A 103 13.35 -0.73 11.48
C ASN A 103 12.15 -0.23 12.30
N LYS A 104 11.61 0.94 12.00
CA LYS A 104 10.44 1.46 12.70
C LYS A 104 9.24 0.54 12.54
N PRO A 105 8.27 0.56 13.47
CA PRO A 105 7.04 -0.22 13.33
C PRO A 105 6.34 0.05 12.00
N LYS A 106 5.79 -1.00 11.38
CA LYS A 106 5.13 -0.90 10.07
C LYS A 106 3.62 -0.93 10.25
N LYS A 107 2.94 -0.09 9.47
CA LYS A 107 1.48 -0.07 9.39
C LYS A 107 1.10 -0.23 7.93
N TYR A 108 0.14 -1.10 7.66
CA TYR A 108 -0.35 -1.33 6.30
C TYR A 108 -1.66 -0.57 6.11
N ILE A 109 -1.72 0.25 5.08
CA ILE A 109 -2.93 0.98 4.73
C ILE A 109 -3.37 0.54 3.35
N TYR A 110 -4.55 -0.04 3.27
CA TYR A 110 -5.17 -0.45 2.02
C TYR A 110 -6.29 0.54 1.69
N VAL A 111 -6.05 1.39 0.71
CA VAL A 111 -7.04 2.36 0.22
C VAL A 111 -7.84 1.69 -0.88
N LEU A 112 -9.12 1.45 -0.63
CA LEU A 112 -9.95 0.62 -1.48
C LEU A 112 -11.25 1.35 -1.84
N GLU A 113 -11.41 1.63 -3.13
CA GLU A 113 -12.61 2.23 -3.71
C GLU A 113 -13.23 1.24 -4.70
N TYR A 114 -14.51 0.93 -4.55
CA TYR A 114 -15.23 0.06 -5.48
C TYR A 114 -16.75 0.31 -5.38
N PRO A 115 -17.55 -0.06 -6.43
CA PRO A 115 -18.94 0.35 -6.52
C PRO A 115 -19.82 -0.03 -5.32
N ASN A 116 -19.61 -1.19 -4.73
CA ASN A 116 -20.40 -1.69 -3.60
C ASN A 116 -19.70 -1.48 -2.25
N GLY A 117 -18.65 -0.64 -2.23
CA GLY A 117 -17.86 -0.39 -1.03
C GLY A 117 -18.60 0.42 0.01
N ASN A 118 -18.58 -0.03 1.26
CA ASN A 118 -19.07 0.69 2.43
C ASN A 118 -18.20 0.32 3.64
N SER A 119 -18.43 0.97 4.77
CA SER A 119 -17.64 0.74 5.98
C SER A 119 -17.71 -0.70 6.48
N THR A 120 -18.87 -1.34 6.38
CA THR A 120 -19.05 -2.73 6.81
C THR A 120 -18.26 -3.69 5.93
N SER A 121 -18.33 -3.54 4.61
CA SER A 121 -17.58 -4.40 3.70
C SER A 121 -16.07 -4.19 3.82
N ARG A 122 -15.63 -2.95 4.04
CA ARG A 122 -14.21 -2.66 4.28
C ARG A 122 -13.70 -3.31 5.56
N LEU A 123 -14.50 -3.28 6.63
CA LEU A 123 -14.13 -3.93 7.88
C LEU A 123 -13.99 -5.45 7.70
N MET A 124 -14.91 -6.06 6.96
CA MET A 124 -14.83 -7.49 6.63
C MET A 124 -13.55 -7.81 5.86
N ILE A 125 -13.25 -7.03 4.83
CA ILE A 125 -12.04 -7.20 4.02
C ILE A 125 -10.77 -7.02 4.86
N ARG A 126 -10.77 -6.00 5.73
CA ARG A 126 -9.66 -5.78 6.66
C ARG A 126 -9.42 -7.02 7.54
N ASN A 127 -10.47 -7.61 8.06
CA ASN A 127 -10.36 -8.80 8.91
C ASN A 127 -9.84 -10.01 8.12
N LEU A 128 -10.28 -10.17 6.88
CA LEU A 128 -9.78 -11.25 6.01
C LEU A 128 -8.30 -11.06 5.66
N LEU A 129 -7.90 -9.82 5.33
CA LEU A 129 -6.52 -9.49 5.03
C LEU A 129 -5.63 -9.69 6.27
N GLN A 130 -6.10 -9.28 7.44
CA GLN A 130 -5.36 -9.40 8.70
C GLN A 130 -4.96 -10.84 9.01
N LYS A 131 -5.76 -11.81 8.60
CA LYS A 131 -5.45 -13.24 8.78
C LYS A 131 -4.25 -13.71 7.95
N LYS A 132 -3.91 -12.98 6.90
CA LYS A 132 -2.79 -13.29 6.01
C LYS A 132 -1.51 -12.56 6.39
N LEU A 133 -1.59 -11.63 7.31
CA LEU A 133 -0.50 -10.75 7.74
C LEU A 133 -0.08 -11.06 9.17
N PRO A 134 1.13 -10.64 9.60
CA PRO A 134 1.53 -10.81 11.00
C PRO A 134 0.51 -10.20 11.96
N PHE A 135 0.16 -10.90 13.01
CA PHE A 135 -0.94 -10.50 13.90
C PHE A 135 -0.73 -9.14 14.57
N ARG A 136 0.51 -8.69 14.70
CA ARG A 136 0.83 -7.37 15.29
C ARG A 136 0.80 -6.23 14.28
N LEU A 137 0.66 -6.54 12.99
CA LEU A 137 0.56 -5.51 11.98
C LEU A 137 -0.78 -4.79 12.09
N GLN A 138 -0.73 -3.48 12.22
CA GLN A 138 -1.94 -2.68 12.17
C GLN A 138 -2.32 -2.48 10.71
N THR A 139 -3.50 -2.97 10.36
CA THR A 139 -4.07 -2.85 9.02
C THR A 139 -5.26 -1.90 9.05
N GLN A 140 -5.26 -0.94 8.16
CA GLN A 140 -6.36 0.01 8.01
C GLN A 140 -6.87 -0.04 6.58
N LEU A 141 -8.18 -0.14 6.41
CA LEU A 141 -8.83 0.08 5.13
C LEU A 141 -9.49 1.45 5.12
N SER A 142 -9.31 2.18 4.03
CA SER A 142 -9.78 3.54 3.90
C SER A 142 -10.44 3.78 2.56
N ALA A 143 -11.31 4.78 2.50
CA ALA A 143 -11.99 5.23 1.29
C ALA A 143 -11.45 6.60 0.88
N GLY A 144 -10.41 6.63 0.07
CA GLY A 144 -9.94 7.83 -0.62
C GLY A 144 -9.14 8.84 0.17
N LYS A 145 -9.36 9.01 1.48
CA LYS A 145 -8.57 9.94 2.30
C LYS A 145 -7.89 9.20 3.43
N VAL A 146 -6.57 9.29 3.47
CA VAL A 146 -5.78 8.71 4.54
C VAL A 146 -5.10 9.83 5.29
N ARG A 147 -5.29 9.85 6.60
CA ARG A 147 -4.54 10.74 7.48
C ARG A 147 -3.52 9.91 8.23
N LEU A 148 -2.26 10.22 8.01
CA LEU A 148 -1.17 9.60 8.76
C LEU A 148 -1.06 10.32 10.09
N ILE A 149 -1.44 9.64 11.15
CA ILE A 149 -1.38 10.18 12.50
C ILE A 149 -0.34 9.39 13.27
N ASP A 150 0.70 10.07 13.68
CA ASP A 150 1.68 9.54 14.62
C ASP A 150 1.12 9.72 16.03
N GLU A 151 0.36 8.74 16.44
CA GLU A 151 -0.11 8.68 17.81
C GLU A 151 0.74 7.75 18.67
#